data_5cd81baa10ca4b3eb11ff11a9fb03429
#
_entry.id   5cd81baa10ca4b3eb11ff11a9fb03429
#
_cell.length_a   1.000
_cell.length_b   1.000
_cell.length_c   1.000
_cell.angle_alpha   90.00
_cell.angle_beta   90.00
_cell.angle_gamma   90.00
#
_symmetry.space_group_name_H-M   'P 1'
#
loop_
_entity.id
_entity.type
_entity.pdbx_description
1 polymer ?
#
loop_
_entity_poly.entity_id
_entity_poly.type
_entity_poly.pdbx_seq_one_letter_code
_entity_poly.pdbx_strand_id
1 'polypeptide(L)'
;MQRKQHWIIGCVIVCLSLWSIPAPTHAQNDRVVMAYYYGWWNHLSWAPARMSDRPPELYEGGNLDIIRRQIQQAKAAGIDGFFCTWRYTCAKVLQVAESEGNFKVAFSVDPVGDPTLGSDSALRKNMREMAGYMSSPAYWRYQGKPVFVFWNDTILPGGRGGLADWNALRDDVDPNREQFWLGGGVNFALLDVFDALHFYDITWEASSGKAMSSYNRKLGEYNNSRGANKPFFATVMPGYDDTRYRNGHYKDRAGGDYYRSGWDNARAYGANVAIITSWNEWFEGSAIEPSNNYGTTYLDITREKIAEFKDPTPPIPAGYADRAMQTLWERADLAVSQQRVVRSWVWGPAIADGRYEAYNGSTRVVQYFDKARMEINNPSGDRTSPWFVTNGLLVTEMVTGRIQTGETTFETRAPSTEVLAGDPRVVNPNAPGYATLAMVTPYQPNKTGEVLRTQLRGGGDLVSMTPPATVTNAFYVPETGHNIPDIFWQYLNQQGLTFTGGRYTNGALFDWVFAFGYPVSDAYWMQVNIGGVPQWTLVQAFERRILTYTPSNPAGYQVEMGNVGQHYYRWRYGQ
;
A
#
# COMPACT_ATOMS: atom_id res chain seq x y z
N MET A 1 -26.56 85.03 24.47
CA MET A 1 -27.45 83.88 24.71
C MET A 1 -27.01 82.77 23.73
N GLN A 2 -26.14 81.85 24.15
CA GLN A 2 -25.67 80.76 23.35
C GLN A 2 -26.34 79.49 23.84
N ARG A 3 -27.07 78.78 22.96
CA ARG A 3 -27.63 77.45 23.19
C ARG A 3 -26.59 76.40 22.87
N LYS A 4 -26.18 75.57 23.87
CA LYS A 4 -25.37 74.37 23.70
C LYS A 4 -26.29 73.26 23.23
N GLN A 5 -25.99 72.68 22.07
CA GLN A 5 -26.55 71.42 21.58
C GLN A 5 -25.72 70.25 22.14
N HIS A 6 -26.38 69.34 22.84
CA HIS A 6 -25.79 68.11 23.32
C HIS A 6 -26.05 67.03 22.24
N TRP A 7 -24.96 66.42 21.67
CA TRP A 7 -25.05 65.27 20.87
C TRP A 7 -24.97 64.02 21.75
N ILE A 8 -26.00 63.16 21.71
CA ILE A 8 -25.99 61.84 22.34
C ILE A 8 -25.47 60.87 21.30
N ILE A 9 -24.26 60.32 21.54
CA ILE A 9 -23.71 59.25 20.74
C ILE A 9 -24.25 57.93 21.27
N GLY A 10 -25.20 57.34 20.56
CA GLY A 10 -25.68 55.98 20.83
C GLY A 10 -24.66 54.96 20.33
N CYS A 11 -23.99 54.25 21.25
CA CYS A 11 -23.21 53.07 20.92
C CYS A 11 -24.15 51.90 20.60
N VAL A 12 -24.26 51.53 19.32
CA VAL A 12 -24.86 50.27 18.91
C VAL A 12 -23.81 49.18 19.09
N ILE A 13 -23.97 48.36 20.15
CA ILE A 13 -23.16 47.13 20.33
C ILE A 13 -23.74 46.06 19.38
N VAL A 14 -23.10 45.84 18.26
CA VAL A 14 -23.37 44.68 17.38
C VAL A 14 -22.72 43.46 18.04
N CYS A 15 -23.50 42.62 18.69
CA CYS A 15 -23.05 41.27 19.08
C CYS A 15 -22.87 40.42 17.85
N LEU A 16 -21.64 40.35 17.32
CA LEU A 16 -21.24 39.33 16.39
C LEU A 16 -21.16 37.99 17.13
N SER A 17 -22.20 37.20 17.04
CA SER A 17 -22.16 35.78 17.39
C SER A 17 -21.23 35.09 16.39
N LEU A 18 -19.95 34.87 16.79
CA LEU A 18 -19.03 34.00 16.14
C LEU A 18 -19.60 32.57 16.21
N TRP A 19 -20.28 32.15 15.16
CA TRP A 19 -20.48 30.75 14.93
C TRP A 19 -19.11 30.15 14.67
N SER A 20 -18.52 29.49 15.68
CA SER A 20 -17.39 28.61 15.51
C SER A 20 -17.86 27.47 14.63
N ILE A 21 -17.56 27.55 13.35
CA ILE A 21 -17.59 26.37 12.46
C ILE A 21 -16.59 25.38 13.11
N PRO A 22 -17.05 24.20 13.58
CA PRO A 22 -16.11 23.22 14.06
C PRO A 22 -15.15 22.94 12.90
N ALA A 23 -13.85 23.12 13.14
CA ALA A 23 -12.83 22.69 12.19
C ALA A 23 -13.15 21.23 11.85
N PRO A 24 -13.05 20.83 10.58
CA PRO A 24 -13.22 19.42 10.23
C PRO A 24 -12.23 18.64 11.09
N THR A 25 -12.74 17.87 12.04
CA THR A 25 -11.96 16.86 12.72
C THR A 25 -11.46 15.97 11.59
N HIS A 26 -10.17 16.08 11.27
CA HIS A 26 -9.51 15.06 10.45
C HIS A 26 -9.86 13.75 11.14
N ALA A 27 -10.61 12.89 10.44
CA ALA A 27 -10.81 11.53 10.87
C ALA A 27 -9.40 10.97 11.07
N GLN A 28 -8.99 10.89 12.31
CA GLN A 28 -7.82 10.13 12.71
C GLN A 28 -8.10 8.75 12.11
N ASN A 29 -7.24 8.27 11.23
CA ASN A 29 -7.34 6.93 10.66
C ASN A 29 -7.01 5.96 11.81
N ASP A 30 -7.96 5.78 12.72
CA ASP A 30 -7.85 4.79 13.77
C ASP A 30 -7.93 3.43 13.09
N ARG A 31 -6.77 2.80 12.94
CA ARG A 31 -6.71 1.43 12.45
C ARG A 31 -7.41 0.53 13.45
N VAL A 32 -8.35 -0.27 12.96
CA VAL A 32 -9.19 -1.14 13.77
C VAL A 32 -8.77 -2.59 13.60
N VAL A 33 -8.84 -3.36 14.66
CA VAL A 33 -8.53 -4.79 14.66
C VAL A 33 -9.74 -5.58 15.15
N MET A 34 -10.27 -6.43 14.29
CA MET A 34 -11.38 -7.33 14.58
C MET A 34 -10.91 -8.79 14.50
N ALA A 35 -11.53 -9.69 15.22
CA ALA A 35 -11.27 -11.13 15.12
C ALA A 35 -12.55 -11.91 14.89
N TYR A 36 -12.50 -12.94 14.02
CA TYR A 36 -13.61 -13.87 13.89
C TYR A 36 -13.78 -14.67 15.18
N TYR A 37 -15.00 -14.71 15.69
CA TYR A 37 -15.40 -15.38 16.91
C TYR A 37 -16.53 -16.37 16.65
N TYR A 38 -16.33 -17.63 17.07
CA TYR A 38 -17.28 -18.71 16.87
C TYR A 38 -17.94 -19.11 18.18
N GLY A 39 -19.26 -18.99 18.22
CA GLY A 39 -20.06 -19.19 19.42
C GLY A 39 -20.72 -20.56 19.55
N TRP A 40 -20.43 -21.51 18.66
CA TRP A 40 -21.11 -22.83 18.59
C TRP A 40 -20.52 -23.92 19.49
N TRP A 41 -19.43 -23.61 20.22
CA TRP A 41 -18.74 -24.60 21.05
C TRP A 41 -19.63 -25.13 22.17
N ASN A 42 -19.67 -26.47 22.31
CA ASN A 42 -20.38 -27.18 23.36
C ASN A 42 -19.65 -28.49 23.67
N HIS A 43 -20.13 -29.23 24.68
CA HIS A 43 -19.49 -30.46 25.14
C HIS A 43 -19.31 -31.53 24.04
N LEU A 44 -20.10 -31.52 22.98
CA LEU A 44 -20.00 -32.46 21.84
C LEU A 44 -18.95 -32.01 20.80
N SER A 45 -18.55 -30.73 20.82
CA SER A 45 -17.61 -30.16 19.84
C SER A 45 -16.17 -30.60 20.07
N TRP A 46 -15.79 -30.91 21.30
CA TRP A 46 -14.40 -31.07 21.76
C TRP A 46 -13.78 -32.44 21.51
N ALA A 47 -14.14 -33.13 20.44
CA ALA A 47 -13.56 -34.44 20.09
C ALA A 47 -12.10 -34.28 19.60
N PRO A 48 -11.09 -34.87 20.28
CA PRO A 48 -9.67 -34.70 19.92
C PRO A 48 -9.31 -35.15 18.50
N ALA A 49 -10.08 -36.08 17.94
CA ALA A 49 -9.86 -36.58 16.58
C ALA A 49 -10.17 -35.55 15.48
N ARG A 50 -10.90 -34.47 15.82
CA ARG A 50 -11.41 -33.50 14.85
C ARG A 50 -10.63 -32.19 14.83
N MET A 51 -9.64 -31.99 15.68
CA MET A 51 -8.87 -30.75 15.79
C MET A 51 -7.43 -31.00 16.19
N SER A 52 -6.52 -30.15 15.74
CA SER A 52 -5.10 -30.29 15.99
C SER A 52 -4.68 -29.70 17.35
N ASP A 53 -5.47 -28.77 17.92
CA ASP A 53 -5.25 -28.14 19.21
C ASP A 53 -6.57 -27.78 19.88
N ARG A 54 -6.53 -27.44 21.19
CA ARG A 54 -7.71 -27.11 22.00
C ARG A 54 -7.35 -26.11 23.11
N PRO A 55 -8.34 -25.38 23.66
CA PRO A 55 -8.11 -24.56 24.83
C PRO A 55 -7.74 -25.42 26.04
N PRO A 56 -6.99 -24.90 27.01
CA PRO A 56 -6.64 -25.63 28.24
C PRO A 56 -7.88 -26.04 29.04
N GLU A 57 -8.91 -25.24 29.04
CA GLU A 57 -10.21 -25.48 29.66
C GLU A 57 -11.29 -25.51 28.57
N LEU A 58 -11.96 -26.65 28.41
CA LEU A 58 -13.07 -26.81 27.48
C LEU A 58 -14.29 -26.05 27.98
N TYR A 59 -15.02 -25.42 27.07
CA TYR A 59 -16.10 -24.52 27.43
C TYR A 59 -17.36 -24.65 26.57
N GLU A 60 -18.45 -24.11 27.08
CA GLU A 60 -19.69 -23.85 26.36
C GLU A 60 -19.66 -22.40 25.83
N GLY A 61 -19.79 -22.22 24.53
CA GLY A 61 -19.69 -20.90 23.87
C GLY A 61 -20.73 -19.87 24.32
N GLY A 62 -21.85 -20.35 24.89
CA GLY A 62 -22.90 -19.50 25.45
C GLY A 62 -22.74 -19.15 26.93
N ASN A 63 -21.66 -19.55 27.60
CA ASN A 63 -21.39 -19.23 29.00
C ASN A 63 -20.86 -17.78 29.12
N LEU A 64 -21.56 -16.95 29.91
CA LEU A 64 -21.25 -15.52 30.03
C LEU A 64 -19.88 -15.25 30.66
N ASP A 65 -19.42 -16.08 31.60
CA ASP A 65 -18.12 -15.90 32.24
C ASP A 65 -16.96 -16.27 31.29
N ILE A 66 -17.16 -17.28 30.46
CA ILE A 66 -16.22 -17.62 29.38
C ILE A 66 -16.15 -16.48 28.36
N ILE A 67 -17.30 -15.99 27.90
CA ILE A 67 -17.35 -14.84 26.96
C ILE A 67 -16.65 -13.62 27.56
N ARG A 68 -16.89 -13.31 28.84
CA ARG A 68 -16.24 -12.19 29.54
C ARG A 68 -14.72 -12.37 29.56
N ARG A 69 -14.24 -13.54 29.94
CA ARG A 69 -12.79 -13.88 29.95
C ARG A 69 -12.18 -13.69 28.56
N GLN A 70 -12.82 -14.20 27.51
CA GLN A 70 -12.35 -14.09 26.14
C GLN A 70 -12.30 -12.64 25.67
N ILE A 71 -13.32 -11.82 25.98
CA ILE A 71 -13.32 -10.38 25.66
C ILE A 71 -12.19 -9.67 26.41
N GLN A 72 -11.98 -9.98 27.69
CA GLN A 72 -10.89 -9.37 28.47
C GLN A 72 -9.51 -9.74 27.92
N GLN A 73 -9.30 -10.99 27.52
CA GLN A 73 -8.07 -11.45 26.87
C GLN A 73 -7.85 -10.76 25.52
N ALA A 74 -8.90 -10.63 24.70
CA ALA A 74 -8.84 -9.94 23.41
C ALA A 74 -8.52 -8.45 23.59
N LYS A 75 -9.19 -7.76 24.52
CA LYS A 75 -8.89 -6.36 24.86
C LYS A 75 -7.45 -6.17 25.33
N ALA A 76 -6.95 -7.07 26.19
CA ALA A 76 -5.58 -7.02 26.69
C ALA A 76 -4.54 -7.24 25.57
N ALA A 77 -4.92 -7.94 24.50
CA ALA A 77 -4.11 -8.07 23.27
C ALA A 77 -4.28 -6.89 22.29
N GLY A 78 -5.16 -5.92 22.58
CA GLY A 78 -5.39 -4.74 21.74
C GLY A 78 -6.44 -4.93 20.62
N ILE A 79 -7.17 -6.06 20.61
CA ILE A 79 -8.27 -6.34 19.69
C ILE A 79 -9.46 -5.44 20.06
N ASP A 80 -10.05 -4.77 19.06
CA ASP A 80 -11.14 -3.82 19.25
C ASP A 80 -12.53 -4.48 19.29
N GLY A 81 -12.64 -5.69 18.72
CA GLY A 81 -13.93 -6.37 18.69
C GLY A 81 -13.92 -7.72 17.98
N PHE A 82 -15.09 -8.33 17.96
CA PHE A 82 -15.33 -9.62 17.33
C PHE A 82 -16.31 -9.52 16.15
N PHE A 83 -16.02 -10.26 15.08
CA PHE A 83 -17.00 -10.71 14.08
C PHE A 83 -17.59 -12.01 14.57
N CYS A 84 -18.76 -11.93 15.14
CA CYS A 84 -19.38 -13.05 15.83
C CYS A 84 -20.30 -13.83 14.90
N THR A 85 -20.05 -15.12 14.78
CA THR A 85 -20.87 -16.08 14.04
C THR A 85 -21.75 -16.86 15.02
N TRP A 86 -22.97 -17.22 14.63
CA TRP A 86 -23.96 -17.90 15.45
C TRP A 86 -24.81 -16.96 16.32
N ARG A 87 -25.92 -16.48 15.74
CA ARG A 87 -26.79 -15.39 16.27
C ARG A 87 -27.10 -15.48 17.77
N TYR A 88 -27.50 -16.65 18.27
CA TYR A 88 -27.93 -16.77 19.67
C TYR A 88 -26.80 -16.54 20.67
N THR A 89 -25.61 -17.00 20.35
CA THR A 89 -24.43 -16.72 21.16
C THR A 89 -23.99 -15.27 20.98
N CYS A 90 -24.07 -14.75 19.75
CA CYS A 90 -23.65 -13.37 19.46
C CYS A 90 -24.45 -12.31 20.22
N ALA A 91 -25.74 -12.55 20.48
CA ALA A 91 -26.52 -11.68 21.36
C ALA A 91 -25.95 -11.60 22.79
N LYS A 92 -25.46 -12.75 23.30
CA LYS A 92 -24.77 -12.80 24.62
C LYS A 92 -23.39 -12.14 24.58
N VAL A 93 -22.63 -12.35 23.50
CA VAL A 93 -21.33 -11.69 23.29
C VAL A 93 -21.50 -10.18 23.24
N LEU A 94 -22.51 -9.68 22.55
CA LEU A 94 -22.85 -8.27 22.48
C LEU A 94 -23.23 -7.72 23.86
N GLN A 95 -24.06 -8.43 24.61
CA GLN A 95 -24.44 -8.06 25.97
C GLN A 95 -23.24 -7.95 26.90
N VAL A 96 -22.32 -8.93 26.84
CA VAL A 96 -21.10 -8.89 27.66
C VAL A 96 -20.18 -7.77 27.20
N ALA A 97 -20.00 -7.56 25.89
CA ALA A 97 -19.19 -6.48 25.35
C ALA A 97 -19.71 -5.09 25.78
N GLU A 98 -21.03 -4.93 25.86
CA GLU A 98 -21.67 -3.70 26.35
C GLU A 98 -21.34 -3.47 27.84
N SER A 99 -21.38 -4.53 28.66
CA SER A 99 -21.05 -4.45 30.09
C SER A 99 -19.56 -4.20 30.35
N GLU A 100 -18.67 -4.79 29.55
CA GLU A 100 -17.20 -4.63 29.67
C GLU A 100 -16.71 -3.29 29.11
N GLY A 101 -17.49 -2.61 28.27
CA GLY A 101 -17.14 -1.34 27.63
C GLY A 101 -15.92 -1.42 26.71
N ASN A 102 -15.78 -0.47 25.80
CA ASN A 102 -14.62 -0.36 24.88
C ASN A 102 -14.30 -1.66 24.11
N PHE A 103 -15.32 -2.45 23.77
CA PHE A 103 -15.20 -3.62 22.92
C PHE A 103 -16.41 -3.68 21.99
N LYS A 104 -16.20 -4.03 20.74
CA LYS A 104 -17.22 -3.98 19.70
C LYS A 104 -17.57 -5.38 19.18
N VAL A 105 -18.79 -5.54 18.69
CA VAL A 105 -19.25 -6.77 18.07
C VAL A 105 -19.99 -6.43 16.79
N ALA A 106 -19.67 -7.12 15.70
CA ALA A 106 -20.48 -7.15 14.50
C ALA A 106 -20.95 -8.59 14.26
N PHE A 107 -22.17 -8.76 13.78
CA PHE A 107 -22.68 -10.09 13.48
C PHE A 107 -22.18 -10.54 12.12
N SER A 108 -21.65 -11.75 12.06
CA SER A 108 -21.25 -12.44 10.84
C SER A 108 -22.31 -13.45 10.43
N VAL A 109 -22.71 -13.38 9.17
CA VAL A 109 -23.69 -14.25 8.54
C VAL A 109 -22.96 -15.26 7.66
N ASP A 110 -23.22 -16.53 7.89
CA ASP A 110 -22.81 -17.62 7.00
C ASP A 110 -24.06 -18.24 6.37
N PRO A 111 -24.43 -17.81 5.16
CA PRO A 111 -25.69 -18.25 4.54
C PRO A 111 -25.73 -19.73 4.17
N VAL A 112 -24.59 -20.40 4.18
CA VAL A 112 -24.46 -21.81 3.76
C VAL A 112 -24.16 -22.73 4.94
N GLY A 113 -23.25 -22.32 5.83
CA GLY A 113 -22.82 -23.12 6.98
C GLY A 113 -23.80 -23.09 8.15
N ASP A 114 -24.61 -22.03 8.30
CA ASP A 114 -25.65 -21.96 9.34
C ASP A 114 -26.95 -22.62 8.84
N PRO A 115 -27.33 -23.81 9.37
CA PRO A 115 -28.52 -24.52 8.93
C PRO A 115 -29.82 -23.74 9.18
N THR A 116 -29.83 -22.73 10.05
CA THR A 116 -30.99 -21.86 10.29
C THR A 116 -31.19 -20.82 9.18
N LEU A 117 -30.22 -20.66 8.29
CA LEU A 117 -30.21 -19.71 7.17
C LEU A 117 -30.41 -20.40 5.79
N GLY A 118 -30.72 -21.70 5.76
CA GLY A 118 -30.75 -22.54 4.56
C GLY A 118 -31.82 -22.19 3.50
N SER A 119 -32.61 -21.13 3.71
CA SER A 119 -33.54 -20.61 2.70
C SER A 119 -33.46 -19.09 2.62
N ASP A 120 -33.82 -18.54 1.46
CA ASP A 120 -33.83 -17.09 1.23
C ASP A 120 -34.71 -16.33 2.25
N SER A 121 -35.91 -16.89 2.53
CA SER A 121 -36.82 -16.30 3.51
C SER A 121 -36.28 -16.37 4.93
N ALA A 122 -35.62 -17.47 5.29
CA ALA A 122 -34.97 -17.60 6.61
C ALA A 122 -33.80 -16.62 6.76
N LEU A 123 -32.96 -16.48 5.73
CA LEU A 123 -31.85 -15.53 5.70
C LEU A 123 -32.37 -14.09 5.90
N ARG A 124 -33.33 -13.63 5.09
CA ARG A 124 -33.93 -12.29 5.19
C ARG A 124 -34.55 -12.03 6.56
N LYS A 125 -35.31 -12.98 7.09
CA LYS A 125 -35.87 -12.88 8.44
C LYS A 125 -34.81 -12.74 9.50
N ASN A 126 -33.78 -13.59 9.48
CA ASN A 126 -32.68 -13.55 10.45
C ASN A 126 -31.89 -12.24 10.35
N MET A 127 -31.63 -11.73 9.14
CA MET A 127 -30.93 -10.45 8.97
C MET A 127 -31.71 -9.28 9.57
N ARG A 128 -33.06 -9.25 9.38
CA ARG A 128 -33.90 -8.21 10.02
C ARG A 128 -33.89 -8.33 11.55
N GLU A 129 -33.91 -9.54 12.10
CA GLU A 129 -33.80 -9.76 13.54
C GLU A 129 -32.41 -9.34 14.08
N MET A 130 -31.34 -9.64 13.35
CA MET A 130 -29.98 -9.21 13.69
C MET A 130 -29.83 -7.67 13.63
N ALA A 131 -30.51 -7.01 12.67
CA ALA A 131 -30.49 -5.55 12.57
C ALA A 131 -31.08 -4.87 13.84
N GLY A 132 -31.97 -5.54 14.58
CA GLY A 132 -32.48 -5.07 15.86
C GLY A 132 -31.39 -4.87 16.93
N TYR A 133 -30.28 -5.57 16.83
CA TYR A 133 -29.14 -5.41 17.77
C TYR A 133 -28.22 -4.23 17.42
N MET A 134 -28.35 -3.65 16.23
CA MET A 134 -27.47 -2.57 15.76
C MET A 134 -27.64 -1.26 16.51
N SER A 135 -28.69 -1.13 17.35
CA SER A 135 -28.87 0.03 18.24
C SER A 135 -27.93 -0.01 19.46
N SER A 136 -27.36 -1.16 19.82
CA SER A 136 -26.43 -1.29 20.94
C SER A 136 -25.20 -0.41 20.75
N PRO A 137 -24.73 0.30 21.80
CA PRO A 137 -23.48 1.06 21.76
C PRO A 137 -22.25 0.19 21.59
N ALA A 138 -22.32 -1.11 21.87
CA ALA A 138 -21.27 -2.08 21.63
C ALA A 138 -21.30 -2.65 20.19
N TYR A 139 -22.35 -2.38 19.41
CA TYR A 139 -22.36 -2.81 18.02
C TYR A 139 -21.35 -2.03 17.19
N TRP A 140 -20.52 -2.74 16.41
CA TRP A 140 -19.45 -2.11 15.64
C TRP A 140 -20.00 -1.27 14.49
N ARG A 141 -19.45 -0.06 14.35
CA ARG A 141 -19.77 0.86 13.25
C ARG A 141 -18.49 1.24 12.53
N TYR A 142 -18.55 1.19 11.22
CA TYR A 142 -17.49 1.69 10.35
C TYR A 142 -18.04 2.86 9.51
N GLN A 143 -17.32 3.98 9.49
CA GLN A 143 -17.80 5.22 8.86
C GLN A 143 -19.23 5.63 9.32
N GLY A 144 -19.53 5.42 10.60
CA GLY A 144 -20.82 5.74 11.21
C GLY A 144 -21.94 4.71 10.98
N LYS A 145 -21.77 3.76 10.06
CA LYS A 145 -22.77 2.73 9.72
C LYS A 145 -22.52 1.43 10.50
N PRO A 146 -23.57 0.77 11.05
CA PRO A 146 -23.41 -0.54 11.68
C PRO A 146 -23.00 -1.58 10.64
N VAL A 147 -22.06 -2.43 11.02
CA VAL A 147 -21.43 -3.38 10.07
C VAL A 147 -22.15 -4.71 10.09
N PHE A 148 -22.52 -5.18 8.89
CA PHE A 148 -22.94 -6.55 8.64
C PHE A 148 -21.80 -7.30 7.93
N VAL A 149 -21.36 -8.44 8.47
CA VAL A 149 -20.28 -9.24 7.89
C VAL A 149 -20.89 -10.47 7.22
N PHE A 150 -20.44 -10.77 6.00
CA PHE A 150 -20.79 -12.01 5.30
C PHE A 150 -19.52 -12.85 5.17
N TRP A 151 -19.58 -14.06 5.70
CA TRP A 151 -18.45 -14.98 5.66
C TRP A 151 -18.05 -15.34 4.22
N ASN A 152 -19.04 -15.47 3.33
CA ASN A 152 -18.86 -15.81 1.92
C ASN A 152 -19.75 -14.92 1.04
N ASP A 153 -19.16 -14.30 0.01
CA ASP A 153 -19.83 -13.41 -0.94
C ASP A 153 -20.36 -14.14 -2.19
N THR A 154 -20.02 -15.41 -2.35
CA THR A 154 -20.27 -16.11 -3.61
C THR A 154 -21.54 -16.96 -3.59
N ILE A 155 -22.07 -17.29 -2.41
CA ILE A 155 -23.17 -18.25 -2.29
C ILE A 155 -24.25 -17.74 -1.33
N LEU A 156 -25.46 -17.57 -1.87
CA LEU A 156 -26.71 -17.41 -1.13
C LEU A 156 -27.50 -18.73 -1.15
N PRO A 157 -28.48 -18.94 -0.26
CA PRO A 157 -29.34 -20.12 -0.28
C PRO A 157 -29.93 -20.38 -1.68
N GLY A 158 -29.87 -21.64 -2.12
CA GLY A 158 -30.29 -22.03 -3.46
C GLY A 158 -29.23 -21.87 -4.55
N GLY A 159 -27.95 -21.73 -4.18
CA GLY A 159 -26.81 -21.65 -5.13
C GLY A 159 -26.71 -20.35 -5.91
N ARG A 160 -27.38 -19.29 -5.44
CA ARG A 160 -27.32 -17.94 -5.99
C ARG A 160 -26.12 -17.19 -5.42
N GLY A 161 -25.73 -16.04 -5.96
CA GLY A 161 -24.58 -15.26 -5.47
C GLY A 161 -24.04 -14.25 -6.46
N GLY A 162 -24.78 -14.02 -7.55
CA GLY A 162 -24.44 -12.96 -8.50
C GLY A 162 -24.78 -11.56 -7.98
N LEU A 163 -24.29 -10.54 -8.65
CA LEU A 163 -24.53 -9.13 -8.31
C LEU A 163 -26.03 -8.80 -8.18
N ALA A 164 -26.87 -9.34 -9.06
CA ALA A 164 -28.32 -9.14 -9.03
C ALA A 164 -28.96 -9.74 -7.78
N ASP A 165 -28.50 -10.93 -7.34
CA ASP A 165 -29.04 -11.61 -6.15
C ASP A 165 -28.69 -10.86 -4.88
N TRP A 166 -27.44 -10.38 -4.77
CA TRP A 166 -26.99 -9.58 -3.65
C TRP A 166 -27.67 -8.21 -3.58
N ASN A 167 -27.90 -7.57 -4.74
CA ASN A 167 -28.69 -6.33 -4.80
C ASN A 167 -30.12 -6.58 -4.32
N ALA A 168 -30.78 -7.63 -4.80
CA ALA A 168 -32.15 -7.96 -4.40
C ALA A 168 -32.27 -8.27 -2.91
N LEU A 169 -31.26 -8.90 -2.31
CA LEU A 169 -31.20 -9.08 -0.86
C LEU A 169 -31.04 -7.74 -0.15
N ARG A 170 -30.09 -6.90 -0.59
CA ARG A 170 -29.81 -5.63 0.05
C ARG A 170 -30.97 -4.64 -0.07
N ASP A 171 -31.63 -4.59 -1.23
CA ASP A 171 -32.81 -3.73 -1.45
C ASP A 171 -33.97 -4.09 -0.52
N ASP A 172 -34.07 -5.35 -0.11
CA ASP A 172 -35.11 -5.82 0.80
C ASP A 172 -34.78 -5.60 2.28
N VAL A 173 -33.51 -5.82 2.70
CA VAL A 173 -33.15 -5.78 4.13
C VAL A 173 -32.45 -4.48 4.56
N ASP A 174 -31.91 -3.70 3.62
CA ASP A 174 -31.22 -2.42 3.82
C ASP A 174 -31.50 -1.45 2.66
N PRO A 175 -32.80 -1.12 2.38
CA PRO A 175 -33.17 -0.32 1.20
C PRO A 175 -32.56 1.07 1.19
N ASN A 176 -32.33 1.66 2.36
CA ASN A 176 -31.75 3.00 2.51
C ASN A 176 -30.23 3.00 2.55
N ARG A 177 -29.57 1.83 2.47
CA ARG A 177 -28.09 1.70 2.58
C ARG A 177 -27.53 2.30 3.87
N GLU A 178 -28.24 2.09 4.99
CA GLU A 178 -27.85 2.55 6.33
C GLU A 178 -26.85 1.64 7.02
N GLN A 179 -26.64 0.43 6.50
CA GLN A 179 -25.67 -0.55 6.98
C GLN A 179 -24.41 -0.51 6.13
N PHE A 180 -23.27 -0.86 6.74
CA PHE A 180 -22.01 -1.14 6.04
C PHE A 180 -21.91 -2.66 5.83
N TRP A 181 -21.91 -3.10 4.58
CA TRP A 181 -21.83 -4.51 4.23
C TRP A 181 -20.40 -4.90 3.88
N LEU A 182 -19.84 -5.82 4.68
CA LEU A 182 -18.51 -6.40 4.48
C LEU A 182 -18.67 -7.83 3.94
N GLY A 183 -18.34 -8.04 2.68
CA GLY A 183 -18.40 -9.36 2.02
C GLY A 183 -17.12 -10.17 2.18
N GLY A 184 -17.23 -11.49 2.25
CA GLY A 184 -16.09 -12.42 2.35
C GLY A 184 -15.77 -13.07 1.02
N GLY A 185 -14.82 -12.53 0.24
CA GLY A 185 -14.41 -13.09 -1.03
C GLY A 185 -13.47 -12.20 -1.84
N VAL A 186 -13.23 -12.61 -3.08
CA VAL A 186 -12.29 -11.95 -4.01
C VAL A 186 -12.95 -11.58 -5.35
N ASN A 187 -14.28 -11.60 -5.41
CA ASN A 187 -15.03 -11.12 -6.57
C ASN A 187 -15.26 -9.60 -6.47
N PHE A 188 -14.31 -8.81 -6.94
CA PHE A 188 -14.34 -7.35 -6.82
C PHE A 188 -15.51 -6.67 -7.55
N ALA A 189 -16.20 -7.36 -8.48
CA ALA A 189 -17.43 -6.83 -9.08
C ALA A 189 -18.56 -6.66 -8.04
N LEU A 190 -18.53 -7.43 -6.95
CA LEU A 190 -19.50 -7.33 -5.86
C LEU A 190 -19.30 -6.08 -4.98
N LEU A 191 -18.22 -5.32 -5.15
CA LEU A 191 -18.07 -3.98 -4.55
C LEU A 191 -19.10 -2.96 -5.08
N ASP A 192 -19.81 -3.27 -6.16
CA ASP A 192 -20.97 -2.48 -6.60
C ASP A 192 -22.14 -2.62 -5.62
N VAL A 193 -22.17 -3.67 -4.77
CA VAL A 193 -23.20 -3.89 -3.75
C VAL A 193 -22.62 -3.89 -2.33
N PHE A 194 -21.43 -4.43 -2.10
CA PHE A 194 -20.75 -4.38 -0.81
C PHE A 194 -19.98 -3.08 -0.62
N ASP A 195 -19.88 -2.62 0.64
CA ASP A 195 -19.09 -1.42 0.98
C ASP A 195 -17.60 -1.74 1.08
N ALA A 196 -17.25 -2.98 1.45
CA ALA A 196 -15.91 -3.54 1.39
C ALA A 196 -15.97 -5.06 1.20
N LEU A 197 -14.84 -5.63 0.80
CA LEU A 197 -14.62 -7.08 0.82
C LEU A 197 -13.44 -7.41 1.75
N HIS A 198 -13.34 -8.66 2.16
CA HIS A 198 -12.18 -9.23 2.84
C HIS A 198 -11.93 -10.65 2.34
N PHE A 199 -10.72 -11.14 2.51
CA PHE A 199 -10.37 -12.51 2.14
C PHE A 199 -10.24 -13.34 3.41
N TYR A 200 -11.19 -14.24 3.67
CA TYR A 200 -11.27 -15.00 4.92
C TYR A 200 -10.03 -15.88 5.14
N ASP A 201 -9.68 -16.71 4.16
CA ASP A 201 -8.56 -17.65 4.24
C ASP A 201 -7.45 -17.32 3.22
N ILE A 202 -6.36 -16.72 3.72
CA ILE A 202 -5.18 -16.35 2.92
C ILE A 202 -4.14 -17.47 2.82
N THR A 203 -4.38 -18.63 3.45
CA THR A 203 -3.36 -19.69 3.57
C THR A 203 -3.21 -20.55 2.34
N TRP A 204 -4.13 -20.44 1.37
CA TRP A 204 -4.02 -21.03 0.04
C TRP A 204 -2.92 -20.38 -0.81
N GLU A 205 -2.54 -19.14 -0.53
CA GLU A 205 -1.46 -18.48 -1.24
C GLU A 205 -0.08 -18.88 -0.68
N ALA A 206 0.95 -18.76 -1.51
CA ALA A 206 2.32 -19.11 -1.12
C ALA A 206 2.80 -18.32 0.10
N SER A 207 2.39 -17.05 0.23
CA SER A 207 2.68 -16.20 1.38
C SER A 207 1.55 -15.19 1.62
N SER A 208 1.45 -14.69 2.86
CA SER A 208 0.53 -13.60 3.21
C SER A 208 0.79 -12.33 2.37
N GLY A 209 2.04 -12.04 2.06
CA GLY A 209 2.43 -10.90 1.21
C GLY A 209 1.88 -11.03 -0.21
N LYS A 210 1.94 -12.22 -0.82
CA LYS A 210 1.37 -12.46 -2.15
C LYS A 210 -0.16 -12.32 -2.14
N ALA A 211 -0.83 -12.86 -1.12
CA ALA A 211 -2.28 -12.73 -0.97
C ALA A 211 -2.70 -11.26 -0.87
N MET A 212 -2.09 -10.50 0.04
CA MET A 212 -2.44 -9.10 0.29
C MET A 212 -2.07 -8.17 -0.86
N SER A 213 -0.92 -8.37 -1.49
CA SER A 213 -0.50 -7.58 -2.65
C SER A 213 -1.46 -7.75 -3.83
N SER A 214 -1.85 -9.00 -4.12
CA SER A 214 -2.81 -9.30 -5.17
C SER A 214 -4.19 -8.69 -4.89
N TYR A 215 -4.65 -8.81 -3.65
CA TYR A 215 -5.92 -8.24 -3.21
C TYR A 215 -5.92 -6.70 -3.32
N ASN A 216 -4.89 -6.06 -2.76
CA ASN A 216 -4.78 -4.61 -2.73
C ASN A 216 -4.66 -4.01 -4.15
N ARG A 217 -3.94 -4.69 -5.05
CA ARG A 217 -3.88 -4.30 -6.47
C ARG A 217 -5.26 -4.33 -7.13
N LYS A 218 -6.01 -5.42 -6.97
CA LYS A 218 -7.37 -5.55 -7.55
C LYS A 218 -8.35 -4.54 -6.96
N LEU A 219 -8.24 -4.25 -5.65
CA LEU A 219 -9.03 -3.20 -5.01
C LEU A 219 -8.70 -1.82 -5.60
N GLY A 220 -7.42 -1.53 -5.82
CA GLY A 220 -6.96 -0.31 -6.49
C GLY A 220 -7.49 -0.19 -7.91
N GLU A 221 -7.45 -1.27 -8.70
CA GLU A 221 -8.02 -1.34 -10.06
C GLU A 221 -9.53 -1.04 -10.04
N TYR A 222 -10.28 -1.63 -9.10
CA TYR A 222 -11.71 -1.36 -8.93
C TYR A 222 -11.95 0.12 -8.57
N ASN A 223 -11.27 0.63 -7.54
CA ASN A 223 -11.41 2.02 -7.09
C ASN A 223 -11.14 3.01 -8.22
N ASN A 224 -10.06 2.80 -8.98
CA ASN A 224 -9.71 3.64 -10.12
C ASN A 224 -10.77 3.58 -11.24
N SER A 225 -11.26 2.39 -11.57
CA SER A 225 -12.23 2.20 -12.66
C SER A 225 -13.62 2.79 -12.36
N ARG A 226 -13.97 2.90 -11.08
CA ARG A 226 -15.29 3.39 -10.61
C ARG A 226 -15.24 4.80 -10.01
N GLY A 227 -14.06 5.41 -9.86
CA GLY A 227 -13.89 6.63 -9.08
C GLY A 227 -14.30 6.45 -7.61
N ALA A 228 -14.14 5.23 -7.08
CA ALA A 228 -14.54 4.84 -5.74
C ALA A 228 -13.36 4.94 -4.76
N ASN A 229 -13.67 4.89 -3.46
CA ASN A 229 -12.67 4.83 -2.38
C ASN A 229 -13.05 3.75 -1.38
N LYS A 230 -13.15 2.50 -1.85
CA LYS A 230 -13.45 1.35 -0.98
C LYS A 230 -12.25 1.06 -0.09
N PRO A 231 -12.43 0.84 1.22
CA PRO A 231 -11.34 0.63 2.16
C PRO A 231 -10.71 -0.77 2.03
N PHE A 232 -9.44 -0.88 2.41
CA PHE A 232 -8.73 -2.15 2.46
C PHE A 232 -8.87 -2.82 3.83
N PHE A 233 -9.51 -3.98 3.85
CA PHE A 233 -9.65 -4.88 5.00
C PHE A 233 -8.70 -6.07 4.80
N ALA A 234 -7.64 -6.13 5.58
CA ALA A 234 -6.63 -7.18 5.47
C ALA A 234 -6.87 -8.30 6.46
N THR A 235 -6.77 -9.55 6.00
CA THR A 235 -6.83 -10.72 6.88
C THR A 235 -5.44 -11.14 7.32
N VAL A 236 -5.28 -11.45 8.62
CA VAL A 236 -4.07 -12.01 9.21
C VAL A 236 -4.40 -13.35 9.88
N MET A 237 -3.54 -14.36 9.67
CA MET A 237 -3.76 -15.72 10.16
C MET A 237 -2.50 -16.28 10.82
N PRO A 238 -2.62 -17.01 11.96
CA PRO A 238 -1.46 -17.62 12.61
C PRO A 238 -0.92 -18.83 11.84
N GLY A 239 -1.75 -19.48 11.07
CA GLY A 239 -1.59 -20.72 10.33
C GLY A 239 -2.96 -21.37 10.13
N TYR A 240 -3.00 -22.61 9.62
CA TYR A 240 -4.24 -23.30 9.29
C TYR A 240 -4.04 -24.82 9.33
N ASP A 241 -4.98 -25.57 9.89
CA ASP A 241 -4.98 -27.03 9.86
C ASP A 241 -6.39 -27.60 10.06
N ASP A 242 -7.09 -27.87 8.97
CA ASP A 242 -8.39 -28.53 9.00
C ASP A 242 -8.35 -29.99 8.54
N THR A 243 -7.17 -30.57 8.42
CA THR A 243 -6.94 -31.94 7.91
C THR A 243 -7.54 -33.03 8.81
N ARG A 244 -7.80 -32.71 10.08
CA ARG A 244 -8.50 -33.60 11.01
C ARG A 244 -10.03 -33.48 10.96
N TYR A 245 -10.51 -32.35 10.47
CA TYR A 245 -11.94 -32.05 10.39
C TYR A 245 -12.54 -32.47 9.06
N ARG A 246 -11.83 -32.21 7.97
CA ARG A 246 -12.26 -32.48 6.58
C ARG A 246 -11.05 -32.78 5.68
N ASN A 247 -11.29 -33.14 4.43
CA ASN A 247 -10.22 -33.22 3.42
C ASN A 247 -9.82 -31.80 2.98
N GLY A 248 -9.09 -31.11 3.84
CA GLY A 248 -8.69 -29.72 3.68
C GLY A 248 -7.20 -29.56 3.43
N HIS A 249 -6.57 -28.55 4.04
CA HIS A 249 -5.14 -28.27 3.85
C HIS A 249 -4.45 -27.86 5.16
N TYR A 250 -3.15 -27.73 5.08
CA TYR A 250 -2.28 -27.34 6.18
C TYR A 250 -1.39 -26.16 5.78
N LYS A 251 -1.30 -25.16 6.65
CA LYS A 251 -0.33 -24.07 6.60
C LYS A 251 0.39 -23.99 7.94
N ASP A 252 1.70 -24.21 7.89
CA ASP A 252 2.54 -24.14 9.08
C ASP A 252 2.51 -22.73 9.70
N ARG A 253 2.40 -22.67 10.99
CA ARG A 253 2.52 -21.46 11.80
C ARG A 253 3.95 -20.91 11.84
N ALA A 254 4.96 -21.71 11.47
CA ALA A 254 6.39 -21.39 11.42
C ALA A 254 6.89 -20.70 12.70
N GLY A 255 6.53 -21.23 13.87
CA GLY A 255 6.90 -20.63 15.15
C GLY A 255 6.32 -19.22 15.40
N GLY A 256 5.34 -18.80 14.61
CA GLY A 256 4.75 -17.47 14.65
C GLY A 256 5.19 -16.54 13.52
N ASP A 257 6.20 -16.91 12.73
CA ASP A 257 6.73 -16.04 11.65
C ASP A 257 5.70 -15.82 10.54
N TYR A 258 4.88 -16.83 10.23
CA TYR A 258 3.80 -16.66 9.25
C TYR A 258 2.80 -15.58 9.71
N TYR A 259 2.46 -15.58 11.02
CA TYR A 259 1.54 -14.60 11.60
C TYR A 259 2.14 -13.19 11.63
N ARG A 260 3.41 -13.06 12.09
CA ARG A 260 4.14 -11.78 12.10
C ARG A 260 4.20 -11.17 10.71
N SER A 261 4.58 -11.98 9.70
CA SER A 261 4.62 -11.56 8.31
C SER A 261 3.25 -11.09 7.80
N GLY A 262 2.14 -11.73 8.22
CA GLY A 262 0.79 -11.28 7.92
C GLY A 262 0.52 -9.85 8.40
N TRP A 263 0.86 -9.55 9.65
CA TRP A 263 0.73 -8.22 10.24
C TRP A 263 1.61 -7.17 9.57
N ASP A 264 2.87 -7.52 9.28
CA ASP A 264 3.81 -6.63 8.59
C ASP A 264 3.28 -6.25 7.21
N ASN A 265 2.73 -7.22 6.47
CA ASN A 265 2.12 -6.98 5.16
C ASN A 265 0.83 -6.15 5.27
N ALA A 266 -0.07 -6.43 6.24
CA ALA A 266 -1.29 -5.63 6.45
C ALA A 266 -0.94 -4.16 6.70
N ARG A 267 0.10 -3.91 7.51
CA ARG A 267 0.61 -2.56 7.78
C ARG A 267 1.25 -1.93 6.55
N ALA A 268 2.10 -2.66 5.83
CA ALA A 268 2.84 -2.17 4.66
C ALA A 268 1.91 -1.80 3.50
N TYR A 269 0.86 -2.58 3.28
CA TYR A 269 -0.15 -2.30 2.25
C TYR A 269 -1.23 -1.29 2.71
N GLY A 270 -1.10 -0.74 3.91
CA GLY A 270 -1.96 0.36 4.38
C GLY A 270 -3.39 -0.06 4.71
N ALA A 271 -3.59 -1.26 5.26
CA ALA A 271 -4.92 -1.72 5.64
C ALA A 271 -5.60 -0.77 6.63
N ASN A 272 -6.88 -0.49 6.40
CA ASN A 272 -7.71 0.29 7.29
C ASN A 272 -8.17 -0.53 8.50
N VAL A 273 -8.45 -1.82 8.28
CA VAL A 273 -8.87 -2.78 9.29
C VAL A 273 -8.06 -4.05 9.12
N ALA A 274 -7.54 -4.60 10.21
CA ALA A 274 -6.98 -5.95 10.23
C ALA A 274 -8.03 -6.91 10.83
N ILE A 275 -8.21 -8.05 10.15
CA ILE A 275 -9.14 -9.10 10.57
C ILE A 275 -8.33 -10.34 10.93
N ILE A 276 -8.41 -10.75 12.17
CA ILE A 276 -7.76 -11.97 12.64
C ILE A 276 -8.68 -13.16 12.34
N THR A 277 -8.23 -14.08 11.53
CA THR A 277 -8.83 -15.39 11.37
C THR A 277 -7.96 -16.42 12.06
N SER A 278 -8.30 -16.89 13.29
CA SER A 278 -9.51 -16.55 14.05
C SER A 278 -9.20 -16.36 15.55
N TRP A 279 -10.17 -15.88 16.34
CA TRP A 279 -10.09 -15.98 17.79
C TRP A 279 -10.08 -17.45 18.21
N ASN A 280 -11.10 -18.25 17.81
CA ASN A 280 -11.35 -19.58 18.34
C ASN A 280 -11.92 -20.60 17.32
N GLU A 281 -11.47 -20.58 16.06
CA GLU A 281 -11.84 -21.63 15.11
C GLU A 281 -10.90 -22.84 15.25
N TRP A 282 -11.26 -23.72 16.18
CA TRP A 282 -10.45 -24.88 16.55
C TRP A 282 -10.46 -26.00 15.50
N PHE A 283 -11.56 -26.15 14.72
CA PHE A 283 -11.63 -27.13 13.66
C PHE A 283 -10.70 -26.80 12.49
N GLU A 284 -10.40 -25.53 12.29
CA GLU A 284 -9.50 -25.05 11.25
C GLU A 284 -8.07 -24.79 11.75
N GLY A 285 -7.81 -25.05 13.03
CA GLY A 285 -6.49 -24.86 13.59
C GLY A 285 -5.95 -23.42 13.44
N SER A 286 -6.84 -22.43 13.28
CA SER A 286 -6.50 -21.01 13.07
C SER A 286 -6.62 -20.16 14.36
N ALA A 287 -6.95 -20.79 15.47
CA ALA A 287 -7.22 -20.10 16.74
C ALA A 287 -5.98 -19.40 17.30
N ILE A 288 -6.18 -18.17 17.84
CA ILE A 288 -5.18 -17.42 18.63
C ILE A 288 -5.50 -17.41 20.12
N GLU A 289 -6.71 -17.85 20.53
CA GLU A 289 -7.06 -18.05 21.93
C GLU A 289 -6.02 -18.95 22.62
N PRO A 290 -5.69 -18.75 23.91
CA PRO A 290 -4.73 -19.60 24.63
C PRO A 290 -5.04 -21.08 24.46
N SER A 291 -4.01 -21.88 24.14
CA SER A 291 -4.17 -23.27 23.73
C SER A 291 -3.20 -24.22 24.44
N ASN A 292 -3.47 -25.52 24.35
CA ASN A 292 -2.58 -26.53 24.95
C ASN A 292 -1.22 -26.59 24.27
N ASN A 293 -1.15 -26.43 22.94
CA ASN A 293 0.09 -26.56 22.18
C ASN A 293 0.92 -25.27 22.19
N TYR A 294 0.28 -24.09 22.24
CA TYR A 294 0.95 -22.82 22.04
C TYR A 294 0.88 -21.87 23.24
N GLY A 295 0.16 -22.24 24.31
CA GLY A 295 -0.01 -21.38 25.49
C GLY A 295 -0.59 -20.02 25.07
N THR A 296 0.06 -18.92 25.47
CA THR A 296 -0.32 -17.53 25.14
C THR A 296 0.43 -16.96 23.94
N THR A 297 1.29 -17.73 23.29
CA THR A 297 2.22 -17.25 22.24
C THR A 297 1.52 -16.39 21.20
N TYR A 298 0.36 -16.82 20.68
CA TYR A 298 -0.33 -16.05 19.62
C TYR A 298 -1.04 -14.80 20.15
N LEU A 299 -1.45 -14.75 21.41
CA LEU A 299 -1.92 -13.52 22.05
C LEU A 299 -0.78 -12.51 22.25
N ASP A 300 0.40 -13.00 22.62
CA ASP A 300 1.57 -12.14 22.83
C ASP A 300 2.05 -11.53 21.52
N ILE A 301 2.13 -12.34 20.44
CA ILE A 301 2.39 -11.84 19.08
C ILE A 301 1.30 -10.83 18.66
N THR A 302 0.04 -11.13 18.92
CA THR A 302 -1.08 -10.23 18.59
C THR A 302 -0.92 -8.88 19.26
N ARG A 303 -0.59 -8.86 20.56
CA ARG A 303 -0.38 -7.60 21.32
C ARG A 303 0.76 -6.77 20.74
N GLU A 304 1.90 -7.40 20.47
CA GLU A 304 3.05 -6.75 19.84
C GLU A 304 2.67 -6.15 18.47
N LYS A 305 2.06 -6.95 17.60
CA LYS A 305 1.77 -6.57 16.22
C LYS A 305 0.61 -5.57 16.08
N ILE A 306 -0.37 -5.62 16.98
CA ILE A 306 -1.43 -4.59 17.02
C ILE A 306 -0.87 -3.24 17.42
N ALA A 307 0.05 -3.19 18.40
CA ALA A 307 0.70 -1.94 18.78
C ALA A 307 1.44 -1.32 17.57
N GLU A 308 2.19 -2.14 16.82
CA GLU A 308 2.83 -1.69 15.58
C GLU A 308 1.83 -1.30 14.49
N PHE A 309 0.77 -2.08 14.29
CA PHE A 309 -0.26 -1.82 13.28
C PHE A 309 -1.00 -0.51 13.54
N LYS A 310 -1.36 -0.23 14.80
CA LYS A 310 -2.07 0.99 15.20
C LYS A 310 -1.16 2.22 15.32
N ASP A 311 0.16 2.01 15.36
CA ASP A 311 1.12 3.11 15.36
C ASP A 311 1.00 3.91 14.06
N PRO A 312 0.64 5.20 14.13
CA PRO A 312 0.55 6.07 12.95
C PRO A 312 1.92 6.31 12.30
N THR A 313 3.02 6.03 13.02
CA THR A 313 4.37 6.12 12.45
C THR A 313 4.49 5.09 11.34
N PRO A 314 4.84 5.49 10.09
CA PRO A 314 5.03 4.54 9.02
C PRO A 314 6.03 3.46 9.44
N PRO A 315 5.82 2.18 9.05
CA PRO A 315 6.80 1.15 9.31
C PRO A 315 8.12 1.59 8.69
N ILE A 316 9.22 1.47 9.44
CA ILE A 316 10.55 1.54 8.85
C ILE A 316 10.63 0.32 7.94
N PRO A 317 10.67 0.49 6.60
CA PRO A 317 10.90 -0.67 5.74
C PRO A 317 12.19 -1.33 6.22
N ALA A 318 12.13 -2.63 6.51
CA ALA A 318 13.30 -3.37 6.91
C ALA A 318 14.39 -3.15 5.85
N GLY A 319 15.59 -2.74 6.25
CA GLY A 319 16.72 -2.68 5.34
C GLY A 319 17.18 -1.31 4.88
N TYR A 320 16.82 -0.18 5.51
CA TYR A 320 17.54 1.08 5.21
C TYR A 320 18.92 1.12 5.87
N ALA A 321 19.92 1.51 5.08
CA ALA A 321 21.30 1.67 5.58
C ALA A 321 21.45 2.80 6.60
N ASP A 322 20.59 3.81 6.50
CA ASP A 322 20.56 4.96 7.41
C ASP A 322 19.17 5.60 7.46
N ARG A 323 18.80 6.15 8.63
CA ARG A 323 17.53 6.85 8.85
C ARG A 323 17.34 8.05 7.91
N ALA A 324 18.42 8.75 7.54
CA ALA A 324 18.33 9.87 6.61
C ALA A 324 17.93 9.41 5.20
N MET A 325 18.41 8.26 4.74
CA MET A 325 17.99 7.64 3.46
C MET A 325 16.51 7.27 3.50
N GLN A 326 16.06 6.69 4.60
CA GLN A 326 14.66 6.38 4.81
C GLN A 326 13.78 7.64 4.75
N THR A 327 14.16 8.71 5.46
CA THR A 327 13.41 9.97 5.47
C THR A 327 13.29 10.58 4.06
N LEU A 328 14.37 10.50 3.27
CA LEU A 328 14.36 10.96 1.88
C LEU A 328 13.45 10.11 0.99
N TRP A 329 13.46 8.79 1.16
CA TRP A 329 12.58 7.87 0.46
C TRP A 329 11.10 8.10 0.85
N GLU A 330 10.81 8.18 2.15
CA GLU A 330 9.45 8.40 2.67
C GLU A 330 8.83 9.68 2.11
N ARG A 331 9.64 10.73 1.98
CA ARG A 331 9.16 12.03 1.48
C ARG A 331 8.47 11.90 0.13
N ALA A 332 9.02 11.12 -0.78
CA ALA A 332 8.48 10.96 -2.13
C ALA A 332 7.65 9.67 -2.26
N ASP A 333 8.14 8.55 -1.77
CA ASP A 333 7.64 7.24 -2.16
C ASP A 333 6.71 6.56 -1.15
N LEU A 334 6.62 7.06 0.08
CA LEU A 334 5.68 6.52 1.06
C LEU A 334 4.22 6.59 0.59
N ALA A 335 3.83 7.71 -0.07
CA ALA A 335 2.49 7.85 -0.61
C ALA A 335 2.19 6.84 -1.74
N VAL A 336 3.21 6.48 -2.53
CA VAL A 336 3.11 5.45 -3.58
C VAL A 336 3.01 4.06 -2.96
N SER A 337 3.88 3.75 -1.99
CA SER A 337 3.89 2.44 -1.31
C SER A 337 2.60 2.15 -0.58
N GLN A 338 1.96 3.17 -0.02
CA GLN A 338 0.66 3.10 0.64
C GLN A 338 -0.53 3.31 -0.32
N GLN A 339 -0.27 3.38 -1.63
CA GLN A 339 -1.28 3.57 -2.69
C GLN A 339 -2.21 4.78 -2.46
N ARG A 340 -1.69 5.82 -1.79
CA ARG A 340 -2.41 7.09 -1.61
C ARG A 340 -2.42 7.94 -2.88
N VAL A 341 -1.54 7.63 -3.82
CA VAL A 341 -1.41 8.30 -5.11
C VAL A 341 -1.13 7.29 -6.21
N VAL A 342 -1.62 7.59 -7.41
CA VAL A 342 -1.36 6.80 -8.63
C VAL A 342 -0.29 7.54 -9.43
N ARG A 343 0.96 7.17 -9.25
CA ARG A 343 2.12 7.65 -10.02
C ARG A 343 3.29 6.69 -9.90
N SER A 344 4.27 6.83 -10.79
CA SER A 344 5.53 6.10 -10.72
C SER A 344 6.34 6.46 -9.48
N TRP A 345 7.18 5.52 -9.04
CA TRP A 345 8.14 5.70 -7.96
C TRP A 345 9.19 6.75 -8.31
N VAL A 346 9.65 7.50 -7.30
CA VAL A 346 10.84 8.39 -7.41
C VAL A 346 12.13 7.61 -7.14
N TRP A 347 12.16 6.79 -6.10
CA TRP A 347 13.29 5.95 -5.72
C TRP A 347 13.04 4.47 -6.05
N GLY A 348 11.81 4.02 -5.85
CA GLY A 348 11.41 2.64 -5.87
C GLY A 348 11.83 1.85 -4.64
N PRO A 349 11.53 0.54 -4.58
CA PRO A 349 11.96 -0.33 -3.49
C PRO A 349 13.49 -0.44 -3.46
N ALA A 350 14.05 -0.71 -2.27
CA ALA A 350 15.45 -1.10 -2.13
C ALA A 350 15.67 -2.45 -2.84
N ILE A 351 16.75 -2.55 -3.61
CA ILE A 351 17.10 -3.79 -4.35
C ILE A 351 18.21 -4.57 -3.66
N ALA A 352 18.88 -3.96 -2.67
CA ALA A 352 19.89 -4.58 -1.84
C ALA A 352 19.98 -3.86 -0.50
N ASP A 353 20.56 -4.54 0.50
CA ASP A 353 20.94 -3.95 1.77
C ASP A 353 22.01 -2.86 1.57
N GLY A 354 22.10 -1.95 2.54
CA GLY A 354 23.14 -0.94 2.57
C GLY A 354 24.53 -1.57 2.63
N ARG A 355 25.49 -0.91 1.97
CA ARG A 355 26.88 -1.38 1.96
C ARG A 355 27.87 -0.23 2.06
N TYR A 356 29.11 -0.56 2.40
CA TYR A 356 30.22 0.37 2.34
C TYR A 356 30.93 0.27 1.00
N GLU A 357 31.23 1.40 0.40
CA GLU A 357 32.04 1.52 -0.81
C GLU A 357 33.24 2.45 -0.57
N ALA A 358 34.35 2.18 -1.23
CA ALA A 358 35.53 3.05 -1.15
C ALA A 358 35.21 4.47 -1.65
N TYR A 359 35.60 5.48 -0.86
CA TYR A 359 35.41 6.89 -1.22
C TYR A 359 36.42 7.79 -0.48
N ASN A 360 37.17 8.63 -1.21
CA ASN A 360 38.19 9.56 -0.68
C ASN A 360 39.21 8.94 0.30
N GLY A 361 39.72 7.74 -0.01
CA GLY A 361 40.64 7.02 0.86
C GLY A 361 39.99 6.42 2.13
N SER A 362 38.68 6.53 2.27
CA SER A 362 37.86 5.96 3.33
C SER A 362 36.68 5.17 2.71
N THR A 363 35.54 5.15 3.38
CA THR A 363 34.33 4.53 2.88
C THR A 363 33.14 5.47 2.98
N ARG A 364 32.20 5.36 2.03
CA ARG A 364 30.86 5.93 2.07
C ARG A 364 29.82 4.84 2.32
N VAL A 365 28.68 5.21 2.89
CA VAL A 365 27.51 4.33 2.99
C VAL A 365 26.65 4.51 1.75
N VAL A 366 26.32 3.44 1.06
CA VAL A 366 25.43 3.48 -0.10
C VAL A 366 24.30 2.48 0.03
N GLN A 367 23.16 2.81 -0.56
CA GLN A 367 22.06 1.87 -0.76
C GLN A 367 21.48 2.04 -2.15
N TYR A 368 21.21 0.91 -2.78
CA TYR A 368 20.65 0.84 -4.13
C TYR A 368 19.14 0.66 -4.06
N PHE A 369 18.45 1.47 -4.84
CA PHE A 369 17.02 1.42 -5.06
C PHE A 369 16.75 1.14 -6.53
N ASP A 370 15.53 0.76 -6.86
CA ASP A 370 15.11 0.48 -8.24
C ASP A 370 15.55 1.57 -9.24
N LYS A 371 15.37 2.83 -8.85
CA LYS A 371 15.63 4.00 -9.71
C LYS A 371 16.98 4.70 -9.46
N ALA A 372 17.69 4.40 -8.37
CA ALA A 372 18.82 5.22 -7.89
C ALA A 372 19.76 4.52 -6.94
N ARG A 373 20.85 5.23 -6.58
CA ARG A 373 21.69 4.98 -5.41
C ARG A 373 21.67 6.19 -4.51
N MET A 374 21.27 6.01 -3.24
CA MET A 374 21.49 7.00 -2.20
C MET A 374 22.88 6.80 -1.58
N GLU A 375 23.53 7.90 -1.19
CA GLU A 375 24.90 7.90 -0.69
C GLU A 375 25.04 8.82 0.53
N ILE A 376 25.79 8.39 1.54
CA ILE A 376 26.30 9.21 2.63
C ILE A 376 27.82 9.19 2.52
N ASN A 377 28.38 10.23 1.89
CA ASN A 377 29.81 10.33 1.62
C ASN A 377 30.64 10.67 2.88
N ASN A 378 30.01 11.34 3.86
CA ASN A 378 30.60 11.61 5.17
C ASN A 378 29.61 11.20 6.28
N PRO A 379 29.70 9.95 6.80
CA PRO A 379 28.82 9.48 7.87
C PRO A 379 28.90 10.30 9.18
N SER A 380 29.99 11.00 9.42
CA SER A 380 30.18 11.87 10.58
C SER A 380 29.80 13.36 10.31
N GLY A 381 29.25 13.64 9.13
CA GLY A 381 28.85 14.97 8.71
C GLY A 381 27.60 15.50 9.40
N ASP A 382 27.25 16.75 9.10
CA ASP A 382 26.05 17.39 9.61
C ASP A 382 24.78 16.73 9.04
N ARG A 383 24.06 15.99 9.88
CA ARG A 383 22.84 15.27 9.53
C ARG A 383 21.65 16.20 9.23
N THR A 384 21.74 17.48 9.55
CA THR A 384 20.71 18.49 9.25
C THR A 384 20.88 19.10 7.86
N SER A 385 22.06 18.89 7.25
CA SER A 385 22.34 19.35 5.89
C SER A 385 21.42 18.67 4.88
N PRO A 386 20.81 19.40 3.94
CA PRO A 386 20.05 18.80 2.84
C PRO A 386 20.91 17.93 1.91
N TRP A 387 22.24 18.06 1.99
CA TRP A 387 23.23 17.30 1.22
C TRP A 387 23.87 16.15 2.02
N PHE A 388 23.38 15.85 3.24
CA PHE A 388 23.87 14.72 4.02
C PHE A 388 23.68 13.40 3.29
N VAL A 389 22.50 13.21 2.65
CA VAL A 389 22.27 12.15 1.69
C VAL A 389 22.35 12.73 0.28
N THR A 390 23.21 12.18 -0.54
CA THR A 390 23.36 12.54 -1.96
C THR A 390 22.86 11.41 -2.87
N ASN A 391 22.80 11.70 -4.16
CA ASN A 391 22.33 10.81 -5.21
C ASN A 391 23.49 10.45 -6.12
N GLY A 392 23.73 9.15 -6.36
CA GLY A 392 24.82 8.67 -7.19
C GLY A 392 24.71 9.08 -8.66
N LEU A 393 25.84 9.39 -9.29
CA LEU A 393 25.95 9.78 -10.71
C LEU A 393 25.86 8.56 -11.64
N LEU A 394 24.85 7.70 -11.44
CA LEU A 394 24.78 6.37 -12.03
C LEU A 394 24.79 6.36 -13.55
N VAL A 395 24.11 7.32 -14.18
CA VAL A 395 24.04 7.40 -15.64
C VAL A 395 25.40 7.86 -16.19
N THR A 396 25.99 8.90 -15.60
CA THR A 396 27.32 9.38 -15.98
C THR A 396 28.37 8.27 -15.84
N GLU A 397 28.33 7.52 -14.72
CA GLU A 397 29.26 6.40 -14.49
C GLU A 397 29.08 5.29 -15.54
N MET A 398 27.85 4.91 -15.88
CA MET A 398 27.56 3.87 -16.89
C MET A 398 27.87 4.31 -18.32
N VAL A 399 27.67 5.58 -18.66
CA VAL A 399 27.98 6.14 -19.98
C VAL A 399 29.49 6.25 -20.19
N THR A 400 30.22 6.72 -19.17
CA THR A 400 31.67 6.97 -19.28
C THR A 400 32.53 5.78 -18.90
N GLY A 401 31.98 4.80 -18.18
CA GLY A 401 32.73 3.71 -17.57
C GLY A 401 33.62 4.15 -16.38
N ARG A 402 33.41 5.36 -15.84
CA ARG A 402 34.20 5.94 -14.75
C ARG A 402 33.39 5.95 -13.47
N ILE A 403 33.64 4.99 -12.59
CA ILE A 403 33.00 4.86 -11.29
C ILE A 403 33.67 5.80 -10.30
N GLN A 404 32.91 6.69 -9.68
CA GLN A 404 33.43 7.65 -8.72
C GLN A 404 33.81 6.97 -7.39
N THR A 405 35.10 7.05 -7.04
CA THR A 405 35.70 6.56 -5.80
C THR A 405 36.22 7.68 -4.90
N GLY A 406 35.95 8.93 -5.26
CA GLY A 406 36.33 10.16 -4.53
C GLY A 406 35.92 11.38 -5.34
N GLU A 407 36.15 12.58 -4.83
CA GLU A 407 35.76 13.81 -5.53
C GLU A 407 36.42 13.93 -6.92
N THR A 408 37.67 13.47 -7.03
CA THR A 408 38.47 13.53 -8.27
C THR A 408 39.04 12.18 -8.69
N THR A 409 38.75 11.13 -7.97
CA THR A 409 39.26 9.77 -8.24
C THR A 409 38.20 8.84 -8.79
N PHE A 410 38.61 7.96 -9.70
CA PHE A 410 37.71 7.07 -10.43
C PHE A 410 38.32 5.67 -10.63
N GLU A 411 37.50 4.64 -10.52
CA GLU A 411 37.76 3.33 -11.08
C GLU A 411 37.25 3.31 -12.53
N THR A 412 37.99 2.71 -13.46
CA THR A 412 37.59 2.68 -14.88
C THR A 412 37.24 1.26 -15.31
N ARG A 413 36.16 1.12 -16.04
CA ARG A 413 35.71 -0.11 -16.71
C ARG A 413 35.04 0.20 -18.04
N ALA A 414 34.64 -0.84 -18.79
CA ALA A 414 33.87 -0.63 -20.01
C ALA A 414 32.53 0.05 -19.72
N PRO A 415 32.07 1.01 -20.54
CA PRO A 415 30.71 1.56 -20.48
C PRO A 415 29.65 0.46 -20.47
N SER A 416 28.50 0.75 -19.84
CA SER A 416 27.43 -0.23 -19.72
C SER A 416 26.74 -0.47 -21.05
N THR A 417 26.53 -1.74 -21.39
CA THR A 417 25.72 -2.17 -22.53
C THR A 417 24.25 -2.36 -22.20
N GLU A 418 23.82 -2.13 -20.95
CA GLU A 418 22.40 -2.13 -20.57
C GLU A 418 21.61 -1.17 -21.45
N VAL A 419 20.37 -1.53 -21.77
CA VAL A 419 19.48 -0.69 -22.59
C VAL A 419 19.00 0.52 -21.79
N LEU A 420 18.79 1.64 -22.48
CA LEU A 420 18.31 2.88 -21.85
C LEU A 420 16.83 2.81 -21.45
N ALA A 421 16.03 2.05 -22.21
CA ALA A 421 14.59 1.91 -21.99
C ALA A 421 14.07 0.58 -22.56
N GLY A 422 12.92 0.13 -22.07
CA GLY A 422 12.25 -1.07 -22.49
C GLY A 422 12.78 -2.35 -21.82
N ASP A 423 12.47 -3.47 -22.45
CA ASP A 423 12.85 -4.81 -21.98
C ASP A 423 14.37 -5.00 -21.99
N PRO A 424 14.92 -5.96 -21.20
CA PRO A 424 16.36 -6.22 -21.15
C PRO A 424 16.99 -6.52 -22.51
N ARG A 425 18.32 -6.31 -22.62
CA ARG A 425 19.12 -6.48 -23.85
C ARG A 425 18.88 -7.81 -24.57
N VAL A 426 18.63 -8.90 -23.85
CA VAL A 426 18.42 -10.24 -24.41
C VAL A 426 17.22 -10.29 -25.36
N VAL A 427 16.17 -9.50 -25.10
CA VAL A 427 14.98 -9.41 -25.96
C VAL A 427 14.90 -8.06 -26.71
N ASN A 428 15.87 -7.19 -26.51
CA ASN A 428 15.97 -5.86 -27.10
C ASN A 428 17.40 -5.61 -27.66
N PRO A 429 17.95 -6.51 -28.49
CA PRO A 429 19.38 -6.51 -28.83
C PRO A 429 19.84 -5.26 -29.58
N ASN A 430 18.96 -4.64 -30.35
CA ASN A 430 19.26 -3.48 -31.18
C ASN A 430 18.89 -2.12 -30.53
N ALA A 431 18.40 -2.13 -29.29
CA ALA A 431 18.06 -0.88 -28.60
C ALA A 431 19.34 -0.13 -28.16
N PRO A 432 19.31 1.22 -28.19
CA PRO A 432 20.41 2.02 -27.64
C PRO A 432 20.65 1.70 -26.16
N GLY A 433 21.93 1.61 -25.78
CA GLY A 433 22.38 1.42 -24.40
C GLY A 433 23.13 2.64 -23.88
N TYR A 434 23.62 2.56 -22.62
CA TYR A 434 24.42 3.64 -22.03
C TYR A 434 25.69 3.88 -22.85
N ALA A 435 26.38 2.83 -23.31
CA ALA A 435 27.55 2.94 -24.19
C ALA A 435 27.23 3.66 -25.50
N THR A 436 26.00 3.56 -26.01
CA THR A 436 25.57 4.27 -27.23
C THR A 436 25.51 5.78 -27.00
N LEU A 437 25.10 6.23 -25.79
CA LEU A 437 25.09 7.65 -25.45
C LEU A 437 26.49 8.28 -25.48
N ALA A 438 27.52 7.54 -25.07
CA ALA A 438 28.90 8.02 -25.13
C ALA A 438 29.36 8.43 -26.54
N MET A 439 28.66 7.93 -27.57
CA MET A 439 28.98 8.24 -28.98
C MET A 439 28.26 9.51 -29.49
N VAL A 440 27.22 9.97 -28.81
CA VAL A 440 26.28 10.95 -29.36
C VAL A 440 25.94 12.14 -28.43
N THR A 441 26.77 12.43 -27.46
CA THR A 441 26.54 13.48 -26.45
C THR A 441 27.34 14.79 -26.65
N PRO A 442 27.51 15.32 -27.87
CA PRO A 442 28.15 16.62 -28.04
C PRO A 442 27.23 17.74 -27.53
N TYR A 443 27.88 18.81 -27.08
CA TYR A 443 27.22 20.07 -26.74
C TYR A 443 26.30 20.52 -27.88
N GLN A 444 25.03 20.81 -27.57
CA GLN A 444 24.02 21.26 -28.53
C GLN A 444 23.69 22.74 -28.33
N PRO A 445 23.35 23.48 -29.38
CA PRO A 445 22.82 24.83 -29.25
C PRO A 445 21.43 24.84 -28.61
N ASN A 446 21.00 25.99 -28.15
CA ASN A 446 19.63 26.21 -27.70
C ASN A 446 18.63 25.99 -28.87
N LYS A 447 17.76 25.00 -28.71
CA LYS A 447 16.70 24.61 -29.67
C LYS A 447 15.30 24.80 -29.08
N THR A 448 15.15 25.66 -28.08
CA THR A 448 13.84 25.94 -27.46
C THR A 448 12.82 26.34 -28.54
N GLY A 449 11.65 25.69 -28.51
CA GLY A 449 10.57 25.86 -29.52
C GLY A 449 10.65 24.89 -30.71
N GLU A 450 11.74 24.14 -30.87
CA GLU A 450 11.86 23.17 -31.95
C GLU A 450 11.25 21.84 -31.61
N VAL A 451 10.54 21.21 -32.58
CA VAL A 451 9.94 19.86 -32.43
C VAL A 451 11.05 18.80 -32.52
N LEU A 452 11.01 17.82 -31.62
CA LEU A 452 11.96 16.71 -31.61
C LEU A 452 11.66 15.70 -32.72
N ARG A 453 12.58 15.61 -33.68
CA ARG A 453 12.48 14.76 -34.87
C ARG A 453 13.67 13.80 -35.02
N THR A 454 14.47 13.61 -33.98
CA THR A 454 15.69 12.81 -34.06
C THR A 454 15.48 11.46 -33.38
N GLN A 455 15.75 10.38 -34.11
CA GLN A 455 15.85 9.02 -33.59
C GLN A 455 17.32 8.69 -33.31
N LEU A 456 17.59 8.09 -32.13
CA LEU A 456 18.84 7.40 -31.84
C LEU A 456 18.67 5.90 -32.10
N ARG A 457 19.58 5.31 -32.87
CA ARG A 457 19.67 3.87 -33.12
C ARG A 457 20.76 3.21 -32.25
N GLY A 458 20.69 1.88 -32.11
CA GLY A 458 21.61 1.14 -31.25
C GLY A 458 23.10 1.25 -31.62
N GLY A 459 23.40 1.52 -32.90
CA GLY A 459 24.76 1.79 -33.37
C GLY A 459 25.28 3.22 -33.13
N GLY A 460 24.48 4.11 -32.55
CA GLY A 460 24.84 5.52 -32.35
C GLY A 460 24.39 6.47 -33.46
N ASP A 461 23.74 5.95 -34.51
CA ASP A 461 23.28 6.77 -35.62
C ASP A 461 22.10 7.68 -35.18
N LEU A 462 22.21 8.96 -35.51
CA LEU A 462 21.15 9.96 -35.36
C LEU A 462 20.47 10.16 -36.72
N VAL A 463 19.17 9.83 -36.81
CA VAL A 463 18.40 9.94 -38.05
C VAL A 463 17.15 10.79 -37.86
N SER A 464 16.80 11.58 -38.86
CA SER A 464 15.55 12.34 -38.84
C SER A 464 14.35 11.42 -39.04
N MET A 465 13.26 11.69 -38.33
CA MET A 465 12.03 10.89 -38.37
C MET A 465 10.77 11.77 -38.26
N THR A 466 9.63 11.21 -38.65
CA THR A 466 8.33 11.73 -38.25
C THR A 466 8.02 11.21 -36.85
N PRO A 467 7.93 12.09 -35.82
CA PRO A 467 7.72 11.64 -34.47
C PRO A 467 6.31 11.07 -34.25
N PRO A 468 6.16 10.06 -33.34
CA PRO A 468 4.84 9.47 -33.07
C PRO A 468 3.93 10.38 -32.23
N ALA A 469 4.50 11.43 -31.62
CA ALA A 469 3.80 12.49 -30.91
C ALA A 469 4.58 13.79 -31.05
N THR A 470 3.89 14.92 -31.05
CA THR A 470 4.52 16.24 -31.07
C THR A 470 5.06 16.56 -29.68
N VAL A 471 6.38 16.66 -29.58
CA VAL A 471 7.11 17.05 -28.36
C VAL A 471 8.08 18.16 -28.76
N THR A 472 8.16 19.22 -27.94
CA THR A 472 8.89 20.45 -28.25
C THR A 472 9.93 20.72 -27.17
N ASN A 473 11.14 21.14 -27.52
CA ASN A 473 12.14 21.61 -26.58
C ASN A 473 11.63 22.84 -25.81
N ALA A 474 11.58 22.77 -24.47
CA ALA A 474 11.01 23.81 -23.63
C ALA A 474 12.05 24.56 -22.79
N PHE A 475 13.12 23.89 -22.39
CA PHE A 475 14.11 24.47 -21.51
C PHE A 475 15.53 24.09 -21.96
N TYR A 476 16.43 25.07 -22.00
CA TYR A 476 17.85 24.87 -22.33
C TYR A 476 18.71 25.00 -21.10
N VAL A 477 19.60 24.05 -20.88
CA VAL A 477 20.55 24.00 -19.77
C VAL A 477 21.93 24.39 -20.30
N PRO A 478 22.36 25.64 -20.11
CA PRO A 478 23.63 26.13 -20.68
C PRO A 478 24.86 25.49 -20.05
N GLU A 479 24.74 24.99 -18.80
CA GLU A 479 25.84 24.34 -18.05
C GLU A 479 26.32 23.06 -18.74
N THR A 480 25.40 22.33 -19.40
CA THR A 480 25.72 21.08 -20.10
C THR A 480 25.46 21.15 -21.62
N GLY A 481 24.83 22.23 -22.09
CA GLY A 481 24.52 22.42 -23.50
C GLY A 481 23.48 21.44 -24.04
N HIS A 482 22.42 21.19 -23.27
CA HIS A 482 21.35 20.28 -23.67
C HIS A 482 19.95 20.89 -23.49
N ASN A 483 19.02 20.43 -24.30
CA ASN A 483 17.64 20.89 -24.32
C ASN A 483 16.74 19.87 -23.61
N ILE A 484 15.83 20.33 -22.74
CA ILE A 484 14.83 19.50 -22.07
C ILE A 484 13.48 19.70 -22.75
N PRO A 485 12.80 18.62 -23.19
CA PRO A 485 11.48 18.70 -23.78
C PRO A 485 10.39 19.15 -22.81
N ASP A 486 9.31 19.72 -23.34
CA ASP A 486 8.16 20.21 -22.60
C ASP A 486 7.55 19.14 -21.68
N ILE A 487 7.36 17.91 -22.18
CA ILE A 487 6.81 16.80 -21.41
C ILE A 487 7.71 16.40 -20.22
N PHE A 488 9.05 16.45 -20.40
CA PHE A 488 9.98 16.18 -19.32
C PHE A 488 10.12 17.37 -18.37
N TRP A 489 10.09 18.59 -18.89
CA TRP A 489 10.12 19.79 -18.07
C TRP A 489 8.92 19.89 -17.13
N GLN A 490 7.72 19.53 -17.61
CA GLN A 490 6.52 19.42 -16.77
C GLN A 490 6.69 18.35 -15.69
N TYR A 491 7.24 17.19 -16.05
CA TYR A 491 7.50 16.10 -15.09
C TYR A 491 8.50 16.51 -14.00
N LEU A 492 9.59 17.19 -14.36
CA LEU A 492 10.61 17.65 -13.43
C LEU A 492 10.08 18.68 -12.42
N ASN A 493 9.06 19.43 -12.77
CA ASN A 493 8.42 20.46 -11.94
C ASN A 493 7.08 20.02 -11.32
N GLN A 494 6.75 18.73 -11.36
CA GLN A 494 5.47 18.25 -10.87
C GLN A 494 5.29 18.43 -9.37
N GLN A 495 4.06 18.76 -8.99
CA GLN A 495 3.60 18.82 -7.61
C GLN A 495 2.84 17.55 -7.27
N GLY A 496 2.85 17.16 -6.02
CA GLY A 496 2.11 15.98 -5.57
C GLY A 496 2.16 15.77 -4.07
N LEU A 497 1.57 14.68 -3.63
CA LEU A 497 1.53 14.31 -2.22
C LEU A 497 2.92 13.86 -1.77
N THR A 498 3.47 14.56 -0.78
CA THR A 498 4.75 14.25 -0.12
C THR A 498 4.52 13.98 1.37
N PHE A 499 5.47 13.29 2.01
CA PHE A 499 5.43 13.00 3.45
C PHE A 499 6.62 13.66 4.14
N THR A 500 6.34 14.53 5.12
CA THR A 500 7.39 15.23 5.88
C THR A 500 6.90 15.50 7.30
N GLY A 501 7.74 15.24 8.31
CA GLY A 501 7.42 15.48 9.70
C GLY A 501 6.18 14.71 10.20
N GLY A 502 5.97 13.48 9.71
CA GLY A 502 4.84 12.65 10.08
C GLY A 502 3.52 13.02 9.40
N ARG A 503 3.52 13.91 8.40
CA ARG A 503 2.30 14.41 7.74
C ARG A 503 2.43 14.38 6.23
N TYR A 504 1.28 14.14 5.57
CA TYR A 504 1.14 14.29 4.13
C TYR A 504 0.79 15.74 3.78
N THR A 505 1.53 16.30 2.81
CA THR A 505 1.31 17.65 2.28
C THR A 505 1.51 17.65 0.77
N ASN A 506 0.82 18.54 0.05
CA ASN A 506 1.10 18.76 -1.36
C ASN A 506 2.29 19.71 -1.50
N GLY A 507 3.21 19.37 -2.40
CA GLY A 507 4.39 20.17 -2.70
C GLY A 507 5.18 19.59 -3.86
N ALA A 508 6.33 20.19 -4.17
CA ALA A 508 7.25 19.65 -5.16
C ALA A 508 7.67 18.23 -4.76
N LEU A 509 7.50 17.27 -5.67
CA LEU A 509 7.86 15.86 -5.38
C LEU A 509 9.34 15.71 -5.10
N PHE A 510 10.17 16.48 -5.81
CA PHE A 510 11.63 16.51 -5.65
C PHE A 510 12.18 17.86 -6.13
N ASP A 511 13.38 18.19 -5.71
CA ASP A 511 14.25 19.11 -6.43
C ASP A 511 14.85 18.36 -7.61
N TRP A 512 14.61 18.81 -8.83
CA TRP A 512 15.02 18.08 -10.01
C TRP A 512 16.54 18.00 -10.18
N VAL A 513 17.28 19.05 -9.81
CA VAL A 513 18.74 19.01 -9.87
C VAL A 513 19.32 18.02 -8.88
N PHE A 514 18.75 17.96 -7.66
CA PHE A 514 19.13 16.97 -6.66
C PHE A 514 18.82 15.54 -7.13
N ALA A 515 17.60 15.30 -7.66
CA ALA A 515 17.13 13.96 -8.00
C ALA A 515 17.72 13.44 -9.33
N PHE A 516 17.87 14.30 -10.34
CA PHE A 516 18.27 13.92 -11.69
C PHE A 516 19.68 14.36 -12.05
N GLY A 517 20.16 15.47 -11.51
CA GLY A 517 21.30 16.20 -12.05
C GLY A 517 20.96 16.91 -13.35
N TYR A 518 21.95 17.47 -13.99
CA TYR A 518 21.80 18.09 -15.29
C TYR A 518 21.66 17.05 -16.41
N PRO A 519 21.00 17.39 -17.57
CA PRO A 519 20.95 16.50 -18.71
C PRO A 519 22.35 16.26 -19.29
N VAL A 520 22.66 15.02 -19.61
CA VAL A 520 23.92 14.60 -20.25
C VAL A 520 23.69 14.19 -21.72
N SER A 521 22.47 14.30 -22.20
CA SER A 521 22.11 14.16 -23.61
C SER A 521 20.91 15.05 -23.95
N ASP A 522 20.72 15.38 -25.25
CA ASP A 522 19.40 15.75 -25.74
C ASP A 522 18.45 14.55 -25.66
N ALA A 523 17.16 14.79 -25.80
CA ALA A 523 16.16 13.75 -25.87
C ALA A 523 16.08 13.15 -27.29
N TYR A 524 16.03 11.81 -27.38
CA TYR A 524 15.96 11.07 -28.63
C TYR A 524 14.80 10.09 -28.65
N TRP A 525 14.11 9.99 -29.76
CA TRP A 525 13.17 8.91 -30.02
C TRP A 525 13.94 7.61 -30.23
N MET A 526 13.46 6.54 -29.66
CA MET A 526 14.01 5.19 -29.78
C MET A 526 12.87 4.20 -30.02
N GLN A 527 13.12 3.18 -30.84
CA GLN A 527 12.21 2.05 -30.94
C GLN A 527 12.75 0.95 -30.00
N VAL A 528 11.95 0.59 -29.00
CA VAL A 528 12.32 -0.40 -27.98
C VAL A 528 11.16 -1.39 -27.77
N ASN A 529 11.46 -2.62 -27.39
CA ASN A 529 10.44 -3.57 -26.98
C ASN A 529 10.05 -3.30 -25.52
N ILE A 530 8.76 -3.22 -25.26
CA ILE A 530 8.17 -3.11 -23.92
C ILE A 530 7.13 -4.20 -23.80
N GLY A 531 7.34 -5.17 -22.89
CA GLY A 531 6.48 -6.35 -22.78
C GLY A 531 6.48 -7.20 -24.05
N GLY A 532 7.61 -7.25 -24.77
CA GLY A 532 7.77 -7.96 -26.03
C GLY A 532 7.19 -7.24 -27.26
N VAL A 533 6.62 -6.04 -27.10
CA VAL A 533 5.99 -5.27 -28.19
C VAL A 533 6.85 -4.06 -28.55
N PRO A 534 7.21 -3.86 -29.84
CA PRO A 534 7.95 -2.68 -30.29
C PRO A 534 7.12 -1.40 -30.04
N GLN A 535 7.70 -0.43 -29.33
CA GLN A 535 7.09 0.86 -29.06
C GLN A 535 8.06 2.00 -29.29
N TRP A 536 7.51 3.16 -29.66
CA TRP A 536 8.26 4.40 -29.74
C TRP A 536 8.31 5.06 -28.36
N THR A 537 9.53 5.30 -27.88
CA THR A 537 9.77 5.93 -26.58
C THR A 537 10.76 7.08 -26.77
N LEU A 538 10.44 8.27 -26.27
CA LEU A 538 11.38 9.37 -26.15
C LEU A 538 12.19 9.16 -24.89
N VAL A 539 13.51 9.27 -24.98
CA VAL A 539 14.44 9.00 -23.87
C VAL A 539 15.39 10.17 -23.71
N GLN A 540 15.58 10.63 -22.47
CA GLN A 540 16.61 11.61 -22.13
C GLN A 540 17.41 11.14 -20.91
N ALA A 541 18.73 11.24 -21.00
CA ALA A 541 19.64 10.93 -19.93
C ALA A 541 20.03 12.20 -19.16
N PHE A 542 19.98 12.09 -17.84
CA PHE A 542 20.50 13.05 -16.86
C PHE A 542 21.65 12.39 -16.11
N GLU A 543 22.43 13.15 -15.35
CA GLU A 543 23.60 12.61 -14.63
C GLU A 543 23.28 11.39 -13.76
N ARG A 544 22.08 11.34 -13.17
CA ARG A 544 21.66 10.36 -12.17
C ARG A 544 20.51 9.47 -12.61
N ARG A 545 19.69 9.92 -13.57
CA ARG A 545 18.43 9.30 -13.98
C ARG A 545 18.25 9.28 -15.48
N ILE A 546 17.32 8.42 -15.91
CA ILE A 546 16.77 8.45 -17.29
C ILE A 546 15.29 8.78 -17.17
N LEU A 547 14.80 9.69 -18.02
CA LEU A 547 13.38 9.89 -18.29
C LEU A 547 13.00 9.23 -19.59
N THR A 548 11.83 8.61 -19.59
CA THR A 548 11.20 7.99 -20.75
C THR A 548 9.80 8.55 -20.94
N TYR A 549 9.40 8.79 -22.20
CA TYR A 549 8.03 9.13 -22.56
C TYR A 549 7.53 8.17 -23.64
N THR A 550 6.53 7.38 -23.30
CA THR A 550 5.88 6.42 -24.20
C THR A 550 4.44 6.87 -24.44
N PRO A 551 4.13 7.47 -25.60
CA PRO A 551 2.81 8.06 -25.87
C PRO A 551 1.66 7.06 -25.78
N SER A 552 1.91 5.78 -26.06
CA SER A 552 0.92 4.70 -26.01
C SER A 552 0.55 4.22 -24.60
N ASN A 553 1.31 4.63 -23.57
CA ASN A 553 1.01 4.28 -22.19
C ASN A 553 -0.25 5.03 -21.68
N PRO A 554 -0.97 4.45 -20.68
CA PRO A 554 -2.05 5.15 -20.02
C PRO A 554 -1.61 6.49 -19.42
N ALA A 555 -2.53 7.46 -19.38
CA ALA A 555 -2.28 8.75 -18.74
C ALA A 555 -1.79 8.54 -17.29
N GLY A 556 -0.77 9.30 -16.88
CA GLY A 556 -0.11 9.14 -15.57
C GLY A 556 1.11 8.19 -15.58
N TYR A 557 1.25 7.33 -16.60
CA TYR A 557 2.40 6.45 -16.82
C TYR A 557 3.09 6.70 -18.16
N GLN A 558 2.75 7.78 -18.84
CA GLN A 558 3.41 8.14 -20.10
C GLN A 558 4.84 8.61 -19.90
N VAL A 559 5.10 9.35 -18.80
CA VAL A 559 6.44 9.76 -18.41
C VAL A 559 6.86 8.97 -17.17
N GLU A 560 7.98 8.28 -17.26
CA GLU A 560 8.50 7.43 -16.18
C GLU A 560 10.01 7.60 -16.01
N MET A 561 10.49 7.27 -14.81
CA MET A 561 11.93 7.13 -14.52
C MET A 561 12.39 5.72 -14.87
N GLY A 562 13.49 5.58 -15.60
CA GLY A 562 14.14 4.30 -15.86
C GLY A 562 14.63 3.60 -14.59
N ASN A 563 14.81 2.28 -14.64
CA ASN A 563 15.30 1.45 -13.54
C ASN A 563 16.85 1.54 -13.43
N VAL A 564 17.36 2.76 -13.36
CA VAL A 564 18.79 3.07 -13.42
C VAL A 564 19.57 2.41 -12.29
N GLY A 565 18.96 2.31 -11.09
CA GLY A 565 19.59 1.62 -9.96
C GLY A 565 19.81 0.13 -10.22
N GLN A 566 18.80 -0.56 -10.79
CA GLN A 566 18.93 -1.97 -11.18
C GLN A 566 19.97 -2.15 -12.30
N HIS A 567 19.95 -1.29 -13.35
CA HIS A 567 20.91 -1.32 -14.44
C HIS A 567 22.35 -1.19 -13.93
N TYR A 568 22.56 -0.21 -13.06
CA TYR A 568 23.86 0.06 -12.45
C TYR A 568 24.31 -1.10 -11.57
N TYR A 569 23.42 -1.66 -10.76
CA TYR A 569 23.74 -2.76 -9.86
C TYR A 569 24.22 -4.00 -10.64
N ARG A 570 23.51 -4.34 -11.72
CA ARG A 570 23.93 -5.42 -12.65
C ARG A 570 25.27 -5.11 -13.31
N TRP A 571 25.44 -3.91 -13.85
CA TRP A 571 26.67 -3.50 -14.52
C TRP A 571 27.89 -3.53 -13.60
N ARG A 572 27.72 -3.07 -12.34
CA ARG A 572 28.81 -2.98 -11.38
C ARG A 572 29.14 -4.32 -10.72
N TYR A 573 28.14 -5.10 -10.33
CA TYR A 573 28.30 -6.28 -9.50
C TYR A 573 27.98 -7.60 -10.23
N GLY A 574 27.43 -7.57 -11.43
CA GLY A 574 27.07 -8.76 -12.21
C GLY A 574 25.84 -9.52 -11.70
N GLN A 575 24.97 -8.89 -10.89
CA GLN A 575 23.82 -9.52 -10.21
C GLN A 575 22.51 -8.91 -10.68
#